data_0282238ddbd297d7624dd1d0339396a5
#
_entry.id   0282238ddbd297d7624dd1d0339396a5
#
_cell.length_a   1.000
_cell.length_b   1.000
_cell.length_c   1.000
_cell.angle_alpha   90.00
_cell.angle_beta   90.00
_cell.angle_gamma   90.00
#
_symmetry.space_group_name_H-M   'P 1'
#
loop_
_entity.id
_entity.type
_entity.pdbx_description
1 polymer ?
#
loop_
_entity_poly.entity_id
_entity_poly.type
_entity_poly.pdbx_seq_one_letter_code
_entity_poly.pdbx_strand_id
1 'polypeptide(L)'
;MLTGNSVFHVHQDLGKCFSTNVIKGYYNDMTEKVTRLPHLLQTKDLPTLSISKDQRIEFSVGIFQYGLGAYDLYLTTGKDIYKKKFLQCVEWAYQHQEATGAWNTFQHIYPKHPYGAMSQGEGVSLLLRGYVYEKNPEYLNAAKKGIDFMLKPINAGGTTVYEGEDVIFREYAHRPAVFNGWVFAWFGLYDYVLITKDEGDYKNLLDRSCESLLRRLSQISTWYWSKYDFDGRIASPFYHRLHIAQMQALYQITKAEEFGHYADKWAKYACNPLKKSIAFIYKALQKIVEKEVP
;
A
#
# COMPACT_ATOMS: atom_id res chain seq x y z
N MET A 1 2.19 9.09 -16.73
CA MET A 1 0.98 8.39 -16.28
C MET A 1 -0.05 8.14 -17.40
N LEU A 2 -0.20 8.98 -18.40
CA LEU A 2 -1.10 8.72 -19.53
C LEU A 2 -0.53 7.74 -20.57
N THR A 3 0.76 7.49 -20.56
CA THR A 3 1.49 6.68 -21.56
C THR A 3 1.82 5.25 -21.10
N GLY A 4 1.40 4.82 -19.92
CA GLY A 4 1.61 3.45 -19.45
C GLY A 4 3.06 3.02 -19.10
N ASN A 5 4.03 3.92 -19.20
CA ASN A 5 5.46 3.58 -19.07
C ASN A 5 6.06 3.79 -17.66
N SER A 6 5.26 3.76 -16.60
CA SER A 6 5.79 3.85 -15.24
C SER A 6 6.15 2.46 -14.72
N VAL A 7 7.39 2.23 -14.33
CA VAL A 7 7.85 0.98 -13.68
C VAL A 7 7.11 0.71 -12.36
N PHE A 8 6.59 1.76 -11.71
CA PHE A 8 5.88 1.64 -10.43
C PHE A 8 4.37 1.38 -10.58
N HIS A 9 3.77 1.69 -11.73
CA HIS A 9 2.35 1.51 -11.99
C HIS A 9 2.12 0.25 -12.85
N VAL A 10 2.43 -0.89 -12.27
CA VAL A 10 2.12 -2.22 -12.81
C VAL A 10 0.78 -2.70 -12.27
N HIS A 11 0.15 -3.69 -12.91
CA HIS A 11 -1.10 -4.24 -12.41
C HIS A 11 -0.90 -4.81 -11.00
N GLN A 12 -1.81 -4.45 -10.10
CA GLN A 12 -1.84 -4.89 -8.71
C GLN A 12 -3.26 -5.41 -8.40
N ASP A 13 -3.61 -6.49 -9.08
CA ASP A 13 -4.90 -7.14 -8.91
C ASP A 13 -5.01 -7.82 -7.52
N LEU A 14 -6.09 -8.50 -7.25
CA LEU A 14 -6.25 -9.29 -6.04
C LEU A 14 -5.12 -10.31 -5.91
N GLY A 15 -4.51 -10.40 -4.74
CA GLY A 15 -3.44 -11.34 -4.45
C GLY A 15 -3.88 -12.78 -4.66
N LYS A 16 -3.01 -13.62 -5.21
CA LYS A 16 -3.33 -15.01 -5.56
C LYS A 16 -3.07 -15.99 -4.43
N CYS A 17 -2.22 -15.60 -3.48
CA CYS A 17 -1.67 -16.50 -2.48
C CYS A 17 -1.97 -16.09 -1.04
N PHE A 18 -2.68 -14.99 -0.80
CA PHE A 18 -2.96 -14.56 0.56
C PHE A 18 -3.97 -15.47 1.26
N SER A 19 -3.94 -15.44 2.58
CA SER A 19 -4.91 -16.09 3.44
C SER A 19 -5.46 -15.06 4.42
N THR A 20 -6.71 -15.26 4.84
CA THR A 20 -7.36 -14.41 5.86
C THR A 20 -7.06 -14.86 7.29
N ASN A 21 -6.40 -16.00 7.49
CA ASN A 21 -6.23 -16.58 8.82
C ASN A 21 -4.77 -16.77 9.23
N VAL A 22 -3.83 -16.64 8.27
CA VAL A 22 -2.39 -16.79 8.50
C VAL A 22 -1.62 -15.90 7.54
N ILE A 23 -0.46 -15.43 7.98
CA ILE A 23 0.47 -14.70 7.09
C ILE A 23 0.96 -15.64 5.99
N LYS A 24 0.62 -15.29 4.73
CA LYS A 24 1.04 -15.99 3.52
C LYS A 24 1.33 -14.96 2.42
N GLY A 25 0.85 -15.14 1.18
CA GLY A 25 0.98 -14.14 0.12
C GLY A 25 0.39 -12.78 0.47
N TYR A 26 0.65 -11.78 -0.37
CA TYR A 26 0.17 -10.43 -0.12
C TYR A 26 -1.23 -10.20 -0.72
N TYR A 27 -1.96 -9.25 -0.20
CA TYR A 27 -3.37 -8.98 -0.54
C TYR A 27 -3.57 -8.43 -1.94
N ASN A 28 -2.58 -7.69 -2.45
CA ASN A 28 -2.50 -7.26 -3.84
C ASN A 28 -1.35 -7.96 -4.55
N ASP A 29 -1.58 -8.41 -5.79
CA ASP A 29 -0.57 -9.05 -6.63
C ASP A 29 0.54 -8.06 -7.00
N MET A 30 1.69 -8.18 -6.37
CA MET A 30 2.88 -7.37 -6.65
C MET A 30 3.86 -8.05 -7.61
N THR A 31 3.54 -9.22 -8.16
CA THR A 31 4.47 -10.05 -8.95
C THR A 31 4.95 -9.35 -10.22
N GLU A 32 4.13 -8.51 -10.84
CA GLU A 32 4.51 -7.77 -12.05
C GLU A 32 5.64 -6.76 -11.79
N LYS A 33 5.78 -6.25 -10.54
CA LYS A 33 6.92 -5.40 -10.18
C LYS A 33 8.26 -6.12 -10.32
N VAL A 34 8.26 -7.41 -10.02
CA VAL A 34 9.45 -8.26 -10.12
C VAL A 34 9.70 -8.68 -11.56
N THR A 35 8.67 -9.14 -12.25
CA THR A 35 8.80 -9.68 -13.63
C THR A 35 9.15 -8.61 -14.66
N ARG A 36 8.84 -7.34 -14.40
CA ARG A 36 9.27 -6.21 -15.25
C ARG A 36 10.71 -5.77 -15.03
N LEU A 37 11.36 -6.22 -13.96
CA LEU A 37 12.75 -5.90 -13.63
C LEU A 37 13.60 -7.18 -13.49
N PRO A 38 13.61 -8.09 -14.49
CA PRO A 38 14.24 -9.40 -14.36
C PRO A 38 15.75 -9.30 -14.14
N HIS A 39 16.40 -8.22 -14.59
CA HIS A 39 17.83 -7.99 -14.37
C HIS A 39 18.19 -7.86 -12.89
N LEU A 40 17.29 -7.32 -12.05
CA LEU A 40 17.52 -7.20 -10.60
C LEU A 40 17.57 -8.57 -9.90
N LEU A 41 16.98 -9.60 -10.48
CA LEU A 41 17.02 -10.94 -9.89
C LEU A 41 18.42 -11.54 -9.86
N GLN A 42 19.30 -11.12 -10.79
CA GLN A 42 20.67 -11.64 -10.94
C GLN A 42 21.72 -10.80 -10.19
N THR A 43 21.34 -9.66 -9.63
CA THR A 43 22.25 -8.72 -8.95
C THR A 43 21.89 -8.58 -7.49
N LYS A 44 22.70 -7.80 -6.74
CA LYS A 44 22.33 -7.35 -5.40
C LYS A 44 21.54 -6.04 -5.40
N ASP A 45 21.28 -5.47 -6.58
CA ASP A 45 20.57 -4.19 -6.68
C ASP A 45 19.08 -4.36 -6.33
N LEU A 46 18.51 -3.29 -5.78
CA LEU A 46 17.11 -3.14 -5.46
C LEU A 46 16.44 -2.09 -6.37
N PRO A 47 15.11 -2.06 -6.47
CA PRO A 47 14.42 -1.07 -7.26
C PRO A 47 14.73 0.35 -6.78
N THR A 48 15.02 1.25 -7.73
CA THR A 48 15.27 2.66 -7.45
C THR A 48 14.25 3.55 -8.14
N LEU A 49 13.96 4.71 -7.54
CA LEU A 49 13.14 5.76 -8.11
C LEU A 49 14.03 6.86 -8.68
N SER A 50 13.81 7.27 -9.94
CA SER A 50 14.45 8.45 -10.49
C SER A 50 13.69 9.70 -10.03
N ILE A 51 14.37 10.59 -9.31
CA ILE A 51 13.84 11.89 -8.88
C ILE A 51 14.27 13.01 -9.82
N SER A 52 15.35 12.80 -10.56
CA SER A 52 15.81 13.66 -11.65
C SER A 52 16.48 12.80 -12.75
N LYS A 53 17.02 13.45 -13.80
CA LYS A 53 17.75 12.74 -14.88
C LYS A 53 18.96 11.98 -14.36
N ASP A 54 19.66 12.55 -13.37
CA ASP A 54 20.96 12.07 -12.89
C ASP A 54 20.90 11.53 -11.46
N GLN A 55 19.72 11.56 -10.81
CA GLN A 55 19.58 11.13 -9.43
C GLN A 55 18.53 10.03 -9.28
N ARG A 56 18.98 8.89 -8.75
CA ARG A 56 18.14 7.77 -8.37
C ARG A 56 18.27 7.53 -6.87
N ILE A 57 17.18 7.19 -6.23
CA ILE A 57 17.13 6.87 -4.81
C ILE A 57 16.52 5.48 -4.59
N GLU A 58 16.94 4.82 -3.53
CA GLU A 58 16.21 3.70 -2.98
C GLU A 58 14.91 4.22 -2.38
N PHE A 59 13.79 3.71 -2.87
CA PHE A 59 12.46 4.18 -2.49
C PHE A 59 11.75 3.06 -1.73
N SER A 60 11.53 3.25 -0.44
CA SER A 60 11.05 2.21 0.47
C SER A 60 9.80 1.48 -0.05
N VAL A 61 8.76 2.19 -0.51
CA VAL A 61 7.56 1.59 -1.09
C VAL A 61 7.89 0.69 -2.29
N GLY A 62 8.80 1.13 -3.16
CA GLY A 62 9.23 0.34 -4.32
C GLY A 62 9.89 -0.96 -3.92
N ILE A 63 10.76 -0.92 -2.90
CA ILE A 63 11.48 -2.07 -2.37
C ILE A 63 10.52 -3.02 -1.63
N PHE A 64 9.62 -2.49 -0.80
CA PHE A 64 8.66 -3.30 -0.07
C PHE A 64 7.72 -4.06 -1.02
N GLN A 65 7.14 -3.37 -2.00
CA GLN A 65 6.27 -3.99 -2.98
C GLN A 65 7.01 -5.00 -3.87
N TYR A 66 8.27 -4.73 -4.20
CA TYR A 66 9.12 -5.67 -4.93
C TYR A 66 9.39 -6.95 -4.11
N GLY A 67 9.70 -6.79 -2.82
CA GLY A 67 9.92 -7.89 -1.88
C GLY A 67 8.65 -8.75 -1.69
N LEU A 68 7.49 -8.11 -1.51
CA LEU A 68 6.20 -8.79 -1.40
C LEU A 68 5.87 -9.57 -2.68
N GLY A 69 6.10 -8.97 -3.86
CA GLY A 69 5.93 -9.65 -5.14
C GLY A 69 6.91 -10.82 -5.35
N ALA A 70 8.15 -10.69 -4.89
CA ALA A 70 9.14 -11.76 -4.92
C ALA A 70 8.73 -12.93 -4.02
N TYR A 71 8.16 -12.63 -2.83
CA TYR A 71 7.63 -13.67 -1.95
C TYR A 71 6.48 -14.44 -2.61
N ASP A 72 5.53 -13.74 -3.23
CA ASP A 72 4.41 -14.38 -3.94
C ASP A 72 4.88 -15.23 -5.12
N LEU A 73 5.90 -14.79 -5.86
CA LEU A 73 6.53 -15.59 -6.91
C LEU A 73 7.24 -16.82 -6.33
N TYR A 74 7.89 -16.70 -5.19
CA TYR A 74 8.47 -17.85 -4.51
C TYR A 74 7.39 -18.86 -4.10
N LEU A 75 6.31 -18.41 -3.48
CA LEU A 75 5.19 -19.25 -3.06
C LEU A 75 4.53 -20.02 -4.22
N THR A 76 4.47 -19.39 -5.40
CA THR A 76 3.81 -19.96 -6.58
C THR A 76 4.71 -20.83 -7.45
N THR A 77 6.02 -20.54 -7.46
CA THR A 77 6.96 -21.19 -8.40
C THR A 77 8.00 -22.10 -7.74
N GLY A 78 8.21 -21.94 -6.41
CA GLY A 78 9.26 -22.63 -5.67
C GLY A 78 10.70 -22.22 -6.02
N LYS A 79 10.90 -21.20 -6.88
CA LYS A 79 12.23 -20.83 -7.38
C LYS A 79 13.02 -20.03 -6.36
N ASP A 80 14.20 -20.52 -5.99
CA ASP A 80 15.09 -19.89 -5.00
C ASP A 80 15.52 -18.45 -5.35
N ILE A 81 15.56 -18.10 -6.63
CA ILE A 81 15.93 -16.74 -7.05
C ILE A 81 14.95 -15.69 -6.49
N TYR A 82 13.66 -16.00 -6.44
CA TYR A 82 12.65 -15.12 -5.86
C TYR A 82 12.75 -15.07 -4.32
N LYS A 83 13.01 -16.21 -3.68
CA LYS A 83 13.27 -16.29 -2.24
C LYS A 83 14.45 -15.40 -1.84
N LYS A 84 15.58 -15.53 -2.53
CA LYS A 84 16.78 -14.72 -2.29
C LYS A 84 16.47 -13.23 -2.39
N LYS A 85 15.71 -12.83 -3.38
CA LYS A 85 15.33 -11.44 -3.61
C LYS A 85 14.34 -10.92 -2.55
N PHE A 86 13.38 -11.74 -2.15
CA PHE A 86 12.49 -11.45 -1.02
C PHE A 86 13.28 -11.19 0.26
N LEU A 87 14.18 -12.11 0.65
CA LEU A 87 14.99 -11.97 1.86
C LEU A 87 15.92 -10.74 1.81
N GLN A 88 16.45 -10.42 0.64
CA GLN A 88 17.22 -9.19 0.45
C GLN A 88 16.38 -7.93 0.72
N CYS A 89 15.11 -7.90 0.29
CA CYS A 89 14.21 -6.79 0.58
C CYS A 89 13.81 -6.75 2.07
N VAL A 90 13.62 -7.90 2.72
CA VAL A 90 13.37 -7.99 4.17
C VAL A 90 14.54 -7.43 4.95
N GLU A 91 15.75 -7.82 4.61
CA GLU A 91 16.98 -7.34 5.26
C GLU A 91 17.16 -5.83 5.06
N TRP A 92 16.92 -5.34 3.83
CA TRP A 92 16.92 -3.91 3.56
C TRP A 92 15.91 -3.16 4.44
N ALA A 93 14.68 -3.67 4.53
CA ALA A 93 13.63 -3.06 5.37
C ALA A 93 14.05 -2.98 6.85
N TYR A 94 14.65 -4.05 7.36
CA TYR A 94 15.16 -4.11 8.73
C TYR A 94 16.29 -3.11 8.98
N GLN A 95 17.29 -3.08 8.09
CA GLN A 95 18.48 -2.23 8.24
C GLN A 95 18.22 -0.73 8.03
N HIS A 96 17.21 -0.39 7.22
CA HIS A 96 16.88 1.01 6.90
C HIS A 96 15.69 1.55 7.72
N GLN A 97 15.25 0.81 8.73
CA GLN A 97 14.29 1.32 9.70
C GLN A 97 15.00 2.27 10.66
N GLU A 98 14.49 3.48 10.82
CA GLU A 98 14.99 4.45 11.77
C GLU A 98 14.81 3.97 13.23
N ALA A 99 15.58 4.52 14.16
CA ALA A 99 15.43 4.22 15.60
C ALA A 99 14.01 4.48 16.13
N THR A 100 13.28 5.41 15.52
CA THR A 100 11.88 5.72 15.80
C THR A 100 10.91 4.63 15.39
N GLY A 101 11.33 3.67 14.60
CA GLY A 101 10.50 2.66 13.95
C GLY A 101 10.01 3.04 12.54
N ALA A 102 10.31 4.25 12.07
CA ALA A 102 9.85 4.76 10.78
C ALA A 102 10.70 4.28 9.61
N TRP A 103 10.11 4.32 8.42
CA TRP A 103 10.81 4.38 7.14
C TRP A 103 10.58 5.74 6.50
N ASN A 104 11.68 6.45 6.24
CA ASN A 104 11.69 7.74 5.59
C ASN A 104 11.45 7.57 4.09
N THR A 105 10.24 7.86 3.64
CA THR A 105 9.80 7.59 2.27
C THR A 105 9.86 8.83 1.39
N PHE A 106 9.46 9.98 1.92
CA PHE A 106 9.20 11.18 1.11
C PHE A 106 10.20 12.32 1.33
N GLN A 107 11.30 12.12 2.03
CA GLN A 107 12.25 13.19 2.34
C GLN A 107 12.73 13.96 1.10
N HIS A 108 12.94 13.26 -0.02
CA HIS A 108 13.38 13.88 -1.27
C HIS A 108 12.27 14.63 -2.04
N ILE A 109 11.00 14.40 -1.67
CA ILE A 109 9.83 15.00 -2.33
C ILE A 109 9.16 16.01 -1.38
N TYR A 110 9.00 15.63 -0.12
CA TYR A 110 8.36 16.42 0.95
C TYR A 110 9.24 16.42 2.21
N PRO A 111 10.36 17.20 2.24
CA PRO A 111 11.30 17.17 3.36
C PRO A 111 10.70 17.46 4.75
N LYS A 112 9.62 18.26 4.79
CA LYS A 112 8.91 18.57 6.05
C LYS A 112 7.93 17.48 6.48
N HIS A 113 7.61 16.53 5.61
CA HIS A 113 6.63 15.46 5.83
C HIS A 113 7.15 14.14 5.23
N PRO A 114 8.27 13.61 5.76
CA PRO A 114 8.98 12.50 5.14
C PRO A 114 8.29 11.15 5.31
N TYR A 115 7.32 11.04 6.21
CA TYR A 115 6.69 9.77 6.56
C TYR A 115 5.27 9.64 5.99
N GLY A 116 4.89 8.41 5.69
CA GLY A 116 3.54 8.07 5.26
C GLY A 116 3.09 6.71 5.77
N ALA A 117 1.79 6.58 6.10
CA ALA A 117 1.24 5.35 6.65
C ALA A 117 1.38 4.15 5.70
N MET A 118 1.23 4.36 4.40
CA MET A 118 1.36 3.32 3.38
C MET A 118 2.71 2.60 3.49
N SER A 119 3.81 3.33 3.52
CA SER A 119 5.14 2.74 3.60
C SER A 119 5.38 2.01 4.93
N GLN A 120 4.84 2.54 6.03
CA GLN A 120 4.91 1.85 7.32
C GLN A 120 4.18 0.50 7.24
N GLY A 121 2.94 0.49 6.75
CA GLY A 121 2.14 -0.73 6.62
C GLY A 121 2.77 -1.77 5.68
N GLU A 122 3.27 -1.37 4.51
CA GLU A 122 3.92 -2.30 3.57
C GLU A 122 5.26 -2.83 4.10
N GLY A 123 6.05 -1.98 4.78
CA GLY A 123 7.29 -2.40 5.43
C GLY A 123 7.03 -3.43 6.53
N VAL A 124 6.01 -3.20 7.36
CA VAL A 124 5.54 -4.16 8.37
C VAL A 124 5.10 -5.47 7.73
N SER A 125 4.27 -5.41 6.69
CA SER A 125 3.81 -6.62 5.96
C SER A 125 4.97 -7.44 5.42
N LEU A 126 6.03 -6.78 4.91
CA LEU A 126 7.22 -7.45 4.41
C LEU A 126 8.03 -8.09 5.55
N LEU A 127 8.29 -7.35 6.64
CA LEU A 127 9.03 -7.87 7.80
C LEU A 127 8.32 -9.06 8.45
N LEU A 128 6.99 -9.03 8.56
CA LEU A 128 6.22 -10.13 9.15
C LEU A 128 6.27 -11.39 8.29
N ARG A 129 6.33 -11.27 6.96
CA ARG A 129 6.57 -12.41 6.08
C ARG A 129 8.00 -12.94 6.23
N GLY A 130 8.97 -12.05 6.41
CA GLY A 130 10.34 -12.41 6.80
C GLY A 130 10.40 -13.19 8.11
N TYR A 131 9.69 -12.70 9.14
CA TYR A 131 9.57 -13.37 10.44
C TYR A 131 8.94 -14.77 10.30
N VAL A 132 7.86 -14.90 9.56
CA VAL A 132 7.19 -16.21 9.36
C VAL A 132 8.14 -17.18 8.66
N TYR A 133 8.94 -16.70 7.71
CA TYR A 133 9.85 -17.53 6.93
C TYR A 133 11.12 -17.92 7.72
N GLU A 134 11.82 -16.96 8.33
CA GLU A 134 13.12 -17.20 8.99
C GLU A 134 13.02 -17.43 10.51
N LYS A 135 11.86 -17.13 11.12
CA LYS A 135 11.66 -17.16 12.57
C LYS A 135 12.59 -16.21 13.35
N ASN A 136 13.12 -15.19 12.67
CA ASN A 136 13.96 -14.20 13.31
C ASN A 136 13.12 -13.21 14.14
N PRO A 137 13.22 -13.18 15.48
CA PRO A 137 12.41 -12.32 16.32
C PRO A 137 12.66 -10.81 16.11
N GLU A 138 13.83 -10.44 15.58
CA GLU A 138 14.14 -9.04 15.29
C GLU A 138 13.21 -8.45 14.22
N TYR A 139 12.77 -9.24 13.27
CA TYR A 139 11.80 -8.78 12.27
C TYR A 139 10.41 -8.51 12.88
N LEU A 140 9.99 -9.31 13.87
CA LEU A 140 8.75 -9.05 14.60
C LEU A 140 8.87 -7.78 15.47
N ASN A 141 10.01 -7.59 16.14
CA ASN A 141 10.31 -6.41 16.94
C ASN A 141 10.33 -5.14 16.06
N ALA A 142 10.96 -5.22 14.89
CA ALA A 142 10.99 -4.13 13.92
C ALA A 142 9.58 -3.83 13.35
N ALA A 143 8.80 -4.85 13.05
CA ALA A 143 7.41 -4.70 12.63
C ALA A 143 6.57 -3.98 13.69
N LYS A 144 6.75 -4.35 14.98
CA LYS A 144 6.09 -3.65 16.10
C LYS A 144 6.45 -2.17 16.13
N LYS A 145 7.73 -1.83 16.04
CA LYS A 145 8.17 -0.41 16.00
C LYS A 145 7.54 0.35 14.84
N GLY A 146 7.44 -0.28 13.65
CA GLY A 146 6.79 0.31 12.47
C GLY A 146 5.31 0.59 12.70
N ILE A 147 4.57 -0.34 13.31
CA ILE A 147 3.16 -0.13 13.69
C ILE A 147 3.03 0.94 14.76
N ASP A 148 3.85 0.92 15.81
CA ASP A 148 3.82 1.92 16.87
C ASP A 148 4.06 3.33 16.30
N PHE A 149 4.99 3.47 15.35
CA PHE A 149 5.23 4.73 14.66
C PHE A 149 4.03 5.14 13.78
N MET A 150 3.50 4.22 12.98
CA MET A 150 2.36 4.47 12.10
C MET A 150 1.15 4.99 12.88
N LEU A 151 0.88 4.38 14.04
CA LEU A 151 -0.25 4.71 14.90
C LEU A 151 -0.06 6.00 15.71
N LYS A 152 1.14 6.59 15.76
CA LYS A 152 1.31 7.91 16.40
C LYS A 152 0.45 8.96 15.68
N PRO A 153 -0.18 9.89 16.43
CA PRO A 153 -0.87 11.02 15.83
C PRO A 153 0.08 11.87 14.96
N ILE A 154 -0.46 12.47 13.90
CA ILE A 154 0.34 13.34 12.99
C ILE A 154 0.99 14.49 13.77
N ASN A 155 0.31 15.10 14.73
CA ASN A 155 0.86 16.16 15.56
C ASN A 155 1.98 15.69 16.51
N ALA A 156 2.12 14.38 16.72
CA ALA A 156 3.24 13.75 17.43
C ALA A 156 4.29 13.15 16.49
N GLY A 157 4.25 13.52 15.20
CA GLY A 157 5.21 13.08 14.18
C GLY A 157 4.91 11.74 13.53
N GLY A 158 3.78 11.11 13.83
CA GLY A 158 3.33 9.87 13.19
C GLY A 158 2.51 10.09 11.92
N THR A 159 1.66 9.10 11.56
CA THR A 159 0.93 9.13 10.29
C THR A 159 -0.58 8.90 10.42
N THR A 160 -1.10 8.87 11.64
CA THR A 160 -2.51 8.61 11.93
C THR A 160 -3.23 9.86 12.41
N VAL A 161 -4.45 10.06 11.93
CA VAL A 161 -5.39 11.06 12.43
C VAL A 161 -6.46 10.37 13.26
N TYR A 162 -6.75 10.93 14.43
CA TYR A 162 -7.80 10.51 15.34
C TYR A 162 -8.85 11.61 15.42
N GLU A 163 -10.07 11.35 14.94
CA GLU A 163 -11.20 12.29 14.93
C GLU A 163 -12.43 11.62 15.56
N GLY A 164 -12.63 11.82 16.86
CA GLY A 164 -13.64 11.08 17.61
C GLY A 164 -13.38 9.57 17.55
N GLU A 165 -14.32 8.81 16.99
CA GLU A 165 -14.17 7.37 16.80
C GLU A 165 -13.36 7.00 15.54
N ASP A 166 -13.08 7.96 14.67
CA ASP A 166 -12.37 7.67 13.42
C ASP A 166 -10.87 7.52 13.61
N VAL A 167 -10.31 6.53 12.93
CA VAL A 167 -8.88 6.25 12.82
C VAL A 167 -8.51 6.24 11.34
N ILE A 168 -7.76 7.26 10.91
CA ILE A 168 -7.48 7.55 9.51
C ILE A 168 -5.97 7.51 9.26
N PHE A 169 -5.51 6.60 8.41
CA PHE A 169 -4.11 6.51 8.02
C PHE A 169 -3.81 7.46 6.85
N ARG A 170 -2.79 8.30 7.00
CA ARG A 170 -2.39 9.29 6.01
C ARG A 170 -1.14 8.87 5.26
N GLU A 171 -1.23 8.74 3.93
CA GLU A 171 -0.05 8.55 3.07
C GLU A 171 0.82 9.81 3.06
N TYR A 172 0.19 10.98 3.08
CA TYR A 172 0.85 12.27 3.21
C TYR A 172 0.30 13.01 4.43
N ALA A 173 1.14 13.28 5.43
CA ALA A 173 0.70 13.89 6.68
C ALA A 173 0.01 15.26 6.50
N HIS A 174 0.39 16.02 5.47
CA HIS A 174 -0.09 17.37 5.17
C HIS A 174 -1.28 17.41 4.19
N ARG A 175 -1.82 16.25 3.76
CA ARG A 175 -2.91 16.16 2.77
C ARG A 175 -4.04 15.26 3.29
N PRO A 176 -5.26 15.39 2.75
CA PRO A 176 -6.32 14.41 2.97
C PRO A 176 -5.86 12.97 2.65
N ALA A 177 -6.51 12.00 3.26
CA ALA A 177 -6.13 10.60 3.08
C ALA A 177 -6.21 10.19 1.61
N VAL A 178 -5.23 9.39 1.18
CA VAL A 178 -5.23 8.71 -0.11
C VAL A 178 -5.79 7.31 0.11
N PHE A 179 -6.80 6.93 -0.67
CA PHE A 179 -7.58 5.73 -0.39
C PHE A 179 -6.72 4.45 -0.43
N ASN A 180 -5.97 4.22 -1.51
CA ASN A 180 -5.12 3.03 -1.61
C ASN A 180 -4.02 3.00 -0.53
N GLY A 181 -3.48 4.16 -0.18
CA GLY A 181 -2.45 4.27 0.87
C GLY A 181 -3.01 3.92 2.25
N TRP A 182 -4.25 4.35 2.56
CA TRP A 182 -4.94 3.94 3.80
C TRP A 182 -5.14 2.42 3.85
N VAL A 183 -5.61 1.81 2.75
CA VAL A 183 -5.84 0.35 2.71
C VAL A 183 -4.53 -0.44 2.88
N PHE A 184 -3.42 -0.01 2.25
CA PHE A 184 -2.13 -0.66 2.45
C PHE A 184 -1.62 -0.53 3.89
N ALA A 185 -1.81 0.63 4.53
CA ALA A 185 -1.51 0.81 5.95
C ALA A 185 -2.37 -0.11 6.83
N TRP A 186 -3.65 -0.23 6.51
CA TRP A 186 -4.57 -1.14 7.20
C TRP A 186 -4.14 -2.61 7.07
N PHE A 187 -3.68 -3.05 5.90
CA PHE A 187 -3.15 -4.40 5.72
C PHE A 187 -1.92 -4.68 6.60
N GLY A 188 -1.04 -3.69 6.78
CA GLY A 188 0.11 -3.84 7.68
C GLY A 188 -0.29 -4.04 9.13
N LEU A 189 -1.28 -3.26 9.61
CA LEU A 189 -1.82 -3.42 10.97
C LEU A 189 -2.57 -4.76 11.11
N TYR A 190 -3.32 -5.17 10.08
CA TYR A 190 -3.99 -6.45 10.05
C TYR A 190 -3.00 -7.62 10.12
N ASP A 191 -1.92 -7.60 9.34
CA ASP A 191 -0.86 -8.60 9.40
C ASP A 191 -0.25 -8.68 10.81
N TYR A 192 -0.05 -7.53 11.48
CA TYR A 192 0.50 -7.49 12.84
C TYR A 192 -0.47 -8.10 13.86
N VAL A 193 -1.73 -7.72 13.83
CA VAL A 193 -2.78 -8.32 14.70
C VAL A 193 -2.90 -9.82 14.46
N LEU A 194 -2.87 -10.25 13.21
CA LEU A 194 -2.98 -11.65 12.84
C LEU A 194 -1.84 -12.51 13.39
N ILE A 195 -0.59 -12.01 13.36
CA ILE A 195 0.57 -12.77 13.84
C ILE A 195 0.72 -12.75 15.34
N THR A 196 0.36 -11.64 15.99
CA THR A 196 0.45 -11.49 17.45
C THR A 196 -0.76 -12.03 18.17
N LYS A 197 -1.88 -12.24 17.46
CA LYS A 197 -3.19 -12.56 18.03
C LYS A 197 -3.63 -11.52 19.06
N ASP A 198 -3.30 -10.26 18.78
CA ASP A 198 -3.67 -9.15 19.66
C ASP A 198 -5.19 -8.96 19.67
N GLU A 199 -5.78 -8.99 20.85
CA GLU A 199 -7.21 -8.72 21.10
C GLU A 199 -7.40 -7.39 21.85
N GLY A 200 -6.35 -6.61 22.00
CA GLY A 200 -6.32 -5.35 22.73
C GLY A 200 -6.31 -4.12 21.83
N ASP A 201 -5.36 -3.21 22.08
CA ASP A 201 -5.32 -1.88 21.48
C ASP A 201 -5.13 -1.90 19.96
N TYR A 202 -4.26 -2.77 19.44
CA TYR A 202 -4.01 -2.85 17.99
C TYR A 202 -5.25 -3.37 17.24
N LYS A 203 -5.93 -4.39 17.81
CA LYS A 203 -7.19 -4.91 17.25
C LYS A 203 -8.28 -3.85 17.26
N ASN A 204 -8.42 -3.11 18.36
CA ASN A 204 -9.39 -2.01 18.46
C ASN A 204 -9.12 -0.92 17.40
N LEU A 205 -7.85 -0.50 17.23
CA LEU A 205 -7.49 0.48 16.22
C LEU A 205 -7.68 -0.02 14.78
N LEU A 206 -7.42 -1.31 14.54
CA LEU A 206 -7.69 -1.97 13.26
C LEU A 206 -9.19 -1.91 12.93
N ASP A 207 -10.05 -2.29 13.88
CA ASP A 207 -11.50 -2.30 13.70
C ASP A 207 -12.05 -0.89 13.49
N ARG A 208 -11.65 0.07 14.32
CA ARG A 208 -12.05 1.48 14.20
C ARG A 208 -11.61 2.05 12.85
N SER A 209 -10.42 1.72 12.36
CA SER A 209 -9.97 2.17 11.04
C SER A 209 -10.79 1.54 9.90
N CYS A 210 -11.17 0.26 10.03
CA CYS A 210 -12.06 -0.41 9.10
C CYS A 210 -13.44 0.26 9.04
N GLU A 211 -14.04 0.52 10.19
CA GLU A 211 -15.32 1.24 10.30
C GLU A 211 -15.23 2.66 9.73
N SER A 212 -14.10 3.34 9.95
CA SER A 212 -13.85 4.67 9.39
C SER A 212 -13.81 4.65 7.86
N LEU A 213 -13.21 3.60 7.26
CA LEU A 213 -13.26 3.36 5.82
C LEU A 213 -14.69 3.13 5.34
N LEU A 214 -15.45 2.25 6.01
CA LEU A 214 -16.84 1.92 5.66
C LEU A 214 -17.71 3.17 5.63
N ARG A 215 -17.66 3.98 6.70
CA ARG A 215 -18.43 5.25 6.78
C ARG A 215 -18.11 6.24 5.66
N ARG A 216 -16.91 6.13 5.05
CA ARG A 216 -16.40 7.08 4.05
C ARG A 216 -16.41 6.56 2.61
N LEU A 217 -16.85 5.33 2.34
CA LEU A 217 -16.83 4.75 0.99
C LEU A 217 -17.62 5.59 -0.04
N SER A 218 -18.73 6.19 0.38
CA SER A 218 -19.52 7.06 -0.50
C SER A 218 -18.76 8.32 -0.93
N GLN A 219 -17.85 8.83 -0.08
CA GLN A 219 -17.08 10.05 -0.36
C GLN A 219 -16.02 9.83 -1.46
N ILE A 220 -15.51 8.59 -1.61
CA ILE A 220 -14.52 8.21 -2.62
C ILE A 220 -15.13 7.55 -3.85
N SER A 221 -16.45 7.58 -4.00
CA SER A 221 -17.16 7.05 -5.16
C SER A 221 -17.94 8.14 -5.87
N THR A 222 -17.84 8.18 -7.19
CA THR A 222 -18.76 8.95 -8.04
C THR A 222 -19.80 8.00 -8.64
N TRP A 223 -20.69 8.54 -9.50
CA TRP A 223 -21.63 7.72 -10.26
C TRP A 223 -20.97 6.98 -11.44
N TYR A 224 -19.71 7.33 -11.78
CA TYR A 224 -18.97 6.77 -12.92
C TYR A 224 -17.61 6.15 -12.57
N TRP A 225 -16.94 6.54 -11.44
CA TRP A 225 -15.58 6.11 -11.13
C TRP A 225 -15.26 6.18 -9.62
N SER A 226 -14.11 5.67 -9.17
CA SER A 226 -13.59 5.93 -7.84
C SER A 226 -12.75 7.21 -7.82
N LYS A 227 -12.70 7.89 -6.67
CA LYS A 227 -11.75 8.96 -6.40
C LYS A 227 -10.43 8.37 -5.88
N TYR A 228 -9.34 9.08 -6.10
CA TYR A 228 -8.01 8.71 -5.63
C TYR A 228 -7.85 8.99 -4.14
N ASP A 229 -8.43 10.10 -3.68
CA ASP A 229 -8.32 10.61 -2.31
C ASP A 229 -9.60 11.28 -1.83
N PHE A 230 -9.58 11.68 -0.58
CA PHE A 230 -10.68 12.38 0.07
C PHE A 230 -10.70 13.90 -0.22
N ASP A 231 -9.76 14.39 -1.05
CA ASP A 231 -9.77 15.76 -1.61
C ASP A 231 -10.55 15.85 -2.93
N GLY A 232 -11.05 14.73 -3.44
CA GLY A 232 -11.94 14.66 -4.61
C GLY A 232 -11.26 14.39 -5.94
N ARG A 233 -9.96 14.11 -5.95
CA ARG A 233 -9.24 13.76 -7.17
C ARG A 233 -9.71 12.42 -7.73
N ILE A 234 -9.99 12.38 -9.05
CA ILE A 234 -10.39 11.14 -9.72
C ILE A 234 -9.20 10.18 -9.84
N ALA A 235 -9.43 8.90 -9.54
CA ALA A 235 -8.43 7.86 -9.71
C ALA A 235 -8.05 7.71 -11.19
N SER A 236 -6.75 7.50 -11.47
CA SER A 236 -6.35 7.04 -12.81
C SER A 236 -6.89 5.63 -13.07
N PRO A 237 -6.93 5.14 -14.32
CA PRO A 237 -7.34 3.76 -14.60
C PRO A 237 -6.56 2.71 -13.80
N PHE A 238 -5.27 2.97 -13.56
CA PHE A 238 -4.45 2.13 -12.68
C PHE A 238 -4.98 2.09 -11.24
N TYR A 239 -5.15 3.26 -10.61
CA TYR A 239 -5.64 3.33 -9.23
C TYR A 239 -7.08 2.83 -9.08
N HIS A 240 -7.94 3.05 -10.07
CA HIS A 240 -9.28 2.51 -10.03
C HIS A 240 -9.29 0.97 -10.00
N ARG A 241 -8.44 0.33 -10.81
CA ARG A 241 -8.27 -1.12 -10.79
C ARG A 241 -7.70 -1.62 -9.47
N LEU A 242 -6.69 -0.93 -8.93
CA LEU A 242 -6.13 -1.21 -7.61
C LEU A 242 -7.20 -1.12 -6.52
N HIS A 243 -8.04 -0.09 -6.54
CA HIS A 243 -9.13 0.06 -5.57
C HIS A 243 -10.14 -1.10 -5.63
N ILE A 244 -10.47 -1.59 -6.82
CA ILE A 244 -11.32 -2.78 -6.98
C ILE A 244 -10.68 -3.98 -6.28
N ALA A 245 -9.40 -4.24 -6.52
CA ALA A 245 -8.69 -5.35 -5.91
C ALA A 245 -8.58 -5.21 -4.38
N GLN A 246 -8.35 -4.01 -3.89
CA GLN A 246 -8.31 -3.72 -2.45
C GLN A 246 -9.69 -3.92 -1.79
N MET A 247 -10.77 -3.51 -2.45
CA MET A 247 -12.13 -3.78 -1.97
C MET A 247 -12.43 -5.27 -1.90
N GLN A 248 -12.01 -6.04 -2.91
CA GLN A 248 -12.15 -7.50 -2.92
C GLN A 248 -11.38 -8.16 -1.76
N ALA A 249 -10.14 -7.70 -1.51
CA ALA A 249 -9.34 -8.20 -0.39
C ALA A 249 -9.98 -7.87 0.96
N LEU A 250 -10.40 -6.62 1.17
CA LEU A 250 -11.09 -6.18 2.39
C LEU A 250 -12.37 -6.99 2.62
N TYR A 251 -13.19 -7.22 1.59
CA TYR A 251 -14.37 -8.07 1.68
C TYR A 251 -14.03 -9.50 2.11
N GLN A 252 -12.99 -10.10 1.52
CA GLN A 252 -12.57 -11.45 1.89
C GLN A 252 -12.08 -11.54 3.35
N ILE A 253 -11.44 -10.50 3.85
CA ILE A 253 -10.91 -10.44 5.22
C ILE A 253 -12.02 -10.16 6.22
N THR A 254 -12.79 -9.09 6.02
CA THR A 254 -13.72 -8.52 7.01
C THR A 254 -15.13 -9.10 6.93
N LYS A 255 -15.51 -9.64 5.75
CA LYS A 255 -16.88 -10.07 5.41
C LYS A 255 -17.90 -8.93 5.39
N ALA A 256 -17.48 -7.66 5.45
CA ALA A 256 -18.36 -6.51 5.33
C ALA A 256 -18.85 -6.38 3.88
N GLU A 257 -20.16 -6.54 3.67
CA GLU A 257 -20.80 -6.59 2.35
C GLU A 257 -20.60 -5.30 1.55
N GLU A 258 -20.44 -4.17 2.22
CA GLU A 258 -20.20 -2.88 1.59
C GLU A 258 -18.92 -2.90 0.73
N PHE A 259 -17.85 -3.52 1.19
CA PHE A 259 -16.63 -3.66 0.40
C PHE A 259 -16.87 -4.47 -0.87
N GLY A 260 -17.60 -5.58 -0.77
CA GLY A 260 -18.00 -6.40 -1.92
C GLY A 260 -18.85 -5.61 -2.91
N HIS A 261 -19.86 -4.88 -2.40
CA HIS A 261 -20.73 -4.02 -3.22
C HIS A 261 -19.92 -2.96 -3.99
N TYR A 262 -18.97 -2.26 -3.35
CA TYR A 262 -18.13 -1.26 -4.03
C TYR A 262 -17.15 -1.89 -5.01
N ALA A 263 -16.60 -3.07 -4.73
CA ALA A 263 -15.77 -3.81 -5.69
C ALA A 263 -16.54 -4.09 -6.99
N ASP A 264 -17.75 -4.65 -6.88
CA ASP A 264 -18.60 -4.96 -8.02
C ASP A 264 -19.07 -3.71 -8.78
N LYS A 265 -19.46 -2.68 -8.04
CA LYS A 265 -19.88 -1.39 -8.61
C LYS A 265 -18.76 -0.77 -9.45
N TRP A 266 -17.55 -0.71 -8.91
CA TRP A 266 -16.40 -0.13 -9.61
C TRP A 266 -15.89 -1.03 -10.74
N ALA A 267 -16.00 -2.35 -10.63
CA ALA A 267 -15.71 -3.28 -11.72
C ALA A 267 -16.67 -3.05 -12.92
N LYS A 268 -17.97 -2.86 -12.65
CA LYS A 268 -18.97 -2.49 -13.69
C LYS A 268 -18.62 -1.14 -14.34
N TYR A 269 -18.11 -0.17 -13.58
CA TYR A 269 -17.66 1.11 -14.14
C TYR A 269 -16.42 0.91 -15.04
N ALA A 270 -15.47 0.11 -14.61
CA ALA A 270 -14.27 -0.23 -15.38
C ALA A 270 -14.57 -0.97 -16.70
N CYS A 271 -15.69 -1.68 -16.80
CA CYS A 271 -16.13 -2.35 -18.02
C CYS A 271 -16.96 -1.44 -18.96
N ASN A 272 -17.45 -0.29 -18.49
CA ASN A 272 -18.30 0.60 -19.27
C ASN A 272 -17.47 1.65 -20.05
N PRO A 273 -17.49 1.64 -21.40
CA PRO A 273 -16.66 2.55 -22.21
C PRO A 273 -16.99 4.04 -21.98
N LEU A 274 -18.28 4.38 -21.80
CA LEU A 274 -18.70 5.76 -21.55
C LEU A 274 -18.14 6.28 -20.22
N LYS A 275 -18.26 5.49 -19.14
CA LYS A 275 -17.75 5.86 -17.82
C LYS A 275 -16.22 6.00 -17.83
N LYS A 276 -15.52 5.11 -18.53
CA LYS A 276 -14.07 5.24 -18.75
C LYS A 276 -13.69 6.56 -19.43
N SER A 277 -14.42 6.91 -20.50
CA SER A 277 -14.17 8.16 -21.23
C SER A 277 -14.40 9.39 -20.35
N ILE A 278 -15.50 9.39 -19.58
CA ILE A 278 -15.80 10.45 -18.62
C ILE A 278 -14.66 10.57 -17.58
N ALA A 279 -14.25 9.46 -16.97
CA ALA A 279 -13.18 9.44 -15.98
C ALA A 279 -11.85 9.95 -16.56
N PHE A 280 -11.53 9.55 -17.80
CA PHE A 280 -10.32 10.01 -18.49
C PHE A 280 -10.34 11.52 -18.72
N ILE A 281 -11.46 12.08 -19.22
CA ILE A 281 -11.59 13.52 -19.45
C ILE A 281 -11.45 14.30 -18.14
N TYR A 282 -12.17 13.91 -17.09
CA TYR A 282 -12.04 14.57 -15.79
C TYR A 282 -10.62 14.49 -15.22
N LYS A 283 -9.98 13.32 -15.33
CA LYS A 283 -8.59 13.18 -14.87
C LYS A 283 -7.61 14.03 -15.68
N ALA A 284 -7.82 14.18 -16.98
CA ALA A 284 -7.01 15.05 -17.84
C ALA A 284 -7.20 16.52 -17.46
N LEU A 285 -8.44 16.96 -17.25
CA LEU A 285 -8.73 18.34 -16.80
C LEU A 285 -8.11 18.63 -15.43
N GLN A 286 -8.25 17.73 -14.45
CA GLN A 286 -7.62 17.89 -13.14
C GLN A 286 -6.09 18.05 -13.26
N LYS A 287 -5.43 17.29 -14.14
CA LYS A 287 -3.99 17.42 -14.34
C LYS A 287 -3.56 18.75 -14.97
N ILE A 288 -4.40 19.35 -15.79
CA ILE A 288 -4.11 20.67 -16.39
C ILE A 288 -4.17 21.73 -15.28
N VAL A 289 -5.21 21.68 -14.44
CA VAL A 289 -5.39 22.62 -13.32
C VAL A 289 -4.30 22.44 -12.24
N GLU A 290 -3.96 21.18 -11.89
CA GLU A 290 -2.93 20.90 -10.88
C GLU A 290 -1.49 21.30 -11.31
N LYS A 291 -1.22 21.47 -12.60
CA LYS A 291 0.08 21.97 -13.09
C LYS A 291 0.33 23.45 -12.80
N GLU A 292 -0.69 24.18 -12.43
CA GLU A 292 -0.61 25.61 -12.09
C GLU A 292 -0.34 25.86 -10.61
N VAL A 293 -0.26 24.79 -9.80
CA VAL A 293 0.09 24.87 -8.35
C VAL A 293 1.47 24.23 -8.17
N PRO A 294 2.54 25.03 -7.92
CA PRO A 294 3.89 24.53 -7.70
C PRO A 294 4.01 23.72 -6.39
#